data_d5ea3e95ca1ac635871890c2bbe849c9
#
_entry.id   d5ea3e95ca1ac635871890c2bbe849c9
#
_cell.length_a   1.000
_cell.length_b   1.000
_cell.length_c   1.000
_cell.angle_alpha   90.00
_cell.angle_beta   90.00
_cell.angle_gamma   90.00
#
_symmetry.space_group_name_H-M   'P 1'
#
loop_
_entity.id
_entity.type
_entity.pdbx_description
1 polymer ?
#
loop_
_entity_poly.entity_id
_entity_poly.type
_entity_poly.pdbx_seq_one_letter_code
_entity_poly.pdbx_strand_id
1 'polypeptide(L)'
;PGWSFNSVVFKTLNGALNQGLKSFDDIDGVEELEFYFGNIDVRHHLCRLEGDPIKNTEALADRYIEQARELGAKIYELLPIENESRVVPKTGHYDGKPFWGSWAERKKVRDHFNDYIEYKYDIIRWTDYLLNDRGELDFAYMEKPRSIHLSREYYPHWTGVEKETMS
;
A
#
# COMPACT_ATOMS: atom_id res chain seq x y z
N PRO A 1 -17.40 14.61 -8.19
CA PRO A 1 -18.08 14.80 -6.91
C PRO A 1 -18.62 13.48 -6.43
N GLY A 2 -18.70 13.29 -5.16
CA GLY A 2 -19.18 12.04 -4.57
C GLY A 2 -18.10 11.10 -4.08
N TRP A 3 -16.83 11.31 -4.40
CA TRP A 3 -15.74 10.54 -3.82
C TRP A 3 -15.42 11.01 -2.41
N SER A 4 -15.25 10.05 -1.51
CA SER A 4 -14.79 10.28 -0.15
C SER A 4 -13.41 9.63 -0.01
N PHE A 5 -12.43 10.39 0.42
CA PHE A 5 -11.08 9.91 0.66
C PHE A 5 -10.90 9.68 2.17
N ASN A 6 -10.72 8.43 2.55
CA ASN A 6 -10.58 8.03 3.96
C ASN A 6 -9.19 7.44 4.21
N SER A 7 -8.52 7.91 5.23
CA SER A 7 -7.19 7.46 5.61
C SER A 7 -7.26 6.65 6.91
N VAL A 8 -6.57 5.52 6.94
CA VAL A 8 -6.45 4.67 8.13
C VAL A 8 -5.01 4.71 8.60
N VAL A 9 -4.80 5.31 9.76
CA VAL A 9 -3.46 5.60 10.28
C VAL A 9 -2.75 4.33 10.75
N PHE A 10 -1.50 4.15 10.33
CA PHE A 10 -0.60 3.06 10.78
C PHE A 10 -1.13 1.65 10.57
N LYS A 11 -2.00 1.45 9.58
CA LYS A 11 -2.59 0.15 9.32
C LYS A 11 -1.86 -0.58 8.19
N THR A 12 -1.34 -1.78 8.50
CA THR A 12 -0.84 -2.69 7.48
C THR A 12 -2.02 -3.37 6.77
N LEU A 13 -1.79 -3.90 5.59
CA LEU A 13 -2.80 -4.72 4.92
C LEU A 13 -3.16 -5.94 5.78
N ASN A 14 -2.16 -6.61 6.33
CA ASN A 14 -2.41 -7.76 7.21
C ASN A 14 -3.33 -7.37 8.39
N GLY A 15 -3.06 -6.24 9.03
CA GLY A 15 -3.90 -5.73 10.11
C GLY A 15 -5.31 -5.40 9.65
N ALA A 16 -5.45 -4.77 8.49
CA ALA A 16 -6.74 -4.44 7.92
C ALA A 16 -7.57 -5.69 7.60
N LEU A 17 -6.92 -6.72 7.06
CA LEU A 17 -7.58 -8.00 6.75
C LEU A 17 -8.00 -8.76 8.02
N ASN A 18 -7.18 -8.71 9.06
CA ASN A 18 -7.53 -9.32 10.35
C ASN A 18 -8.73 -8.63 11.00
N GLN A 19 -8.83 -7.32 10.87
CA GLN A 19 -9.99 -6.55 11.31
C GLN A 19 -11.23 -6.84 10.45
N GLY A 20 -11.02 -7.10 9.16
CA GLY A 20 -12.06 -7.23 8.14
C GLY A 20 -12.29 -5.92 7.40
N LEU A 21 -12.15 -5.91 6.07
CA LEU A 21 -12.32 -4.70 5.28
C LEU A 21 -13.71 -4.09 5.42
N LYS A 22 -14.73 -4.92 5.59
CA LYS A 22 -16.11 -4.47 5.79
C LYS A 22 -16.34 -3.72 7.10
N SER A 23 -15.39 -3.77 8.03
CA SER A 23 -15.51 -3.11 9.33
C SER A 23 -15.13 -1.63 9.30
N PHE A 24 -14.54 -1.15 8.20
CA PHE A 24 -14.19 0.26 8.09
C PHE A 24 -15.43 1.11 7.88
N ASP A 25 -15.42 2.31 8.44
CA ASP A 25 -16.55 3.24 8.35
C ASP A 25 -16.84 3.67 6.91
N ASP A 26 -18.10 4.03 6.67
CA ASP A 26 -18.57 4.67 5.45
C ASP A 26 -18.47 3.81 4.18
N ILE A 27 -18.42 2.48 4.31
CA ILE A 27 -18.42 1.61 3.12
C ILE A 27 -19.81 1.14 2.71
N ASP A 28 -20.79 1.21 3.62
CA ASP A 28 -22.15 0.80 3.30
C ASP A 28 -22.87 1.84 2.45
N GLY A 29 -23.58 1.38 1.43
CA GLY A 29 -24.36 2.24 0.56
C GLY A 29 -23.58 3.05 -0.46
N VAL A 30 -22.27 2.81 -0.61
CA VAL A 30 -21.46 3.47 -1.65
C VAL A 30 -21.66 2.76 -2.99
N GLU A 31 -21.63 3.53 -4.08
CA GLU A 31 -21.78 2.98 -5.43
C GLU A 31 -20.51 2.30 -5.91
N GLU A 32 -19.36 2.84 -5.52
CA GLU A 32 -18.04 2.33 -5.92
C GLU A 32 -17.10 2.40 -4.72
N LEU A 33 -16.41 1.29 -4.45
CA LEU A 33 -15.49 1.18 -3.32
C LEU A 33 -14.11 0.79 -3.84
N GLU A 34 -13.09 1.48 -3.35
CA GLU A 34 -11.70 1.24 -3.74
C GLU A 34 -10.81 1.20 -2.50
N PHE A 35 -9.91 0.22 -2.45
CA PHE A 35 -8.95 0.05 -1.36
C PHE A 35 -7.52 0.28 -1.80
N TYR A 36 -6.74 0.84 -0.90
CA TYR A 36 -5.31 1.07 -1.08
C TYR A 36 -4.57 0.72 0.20
N PHE A 37 -4.17 -0.53 0.32
CA PHE A 37 -3.41 -1.07 1.44
C PHE A 37 -2.23 -1.90 0.95
N GLY A 38 -1.19 -2.01 1.75
CA GLY A 38 -0.09 -2.93 1.50
C GLY A 38 1.28 -2.29 1.40
N ASN A 39 1.37 -0.96 1.35
CA ASN A 39 2.65 -0.28 1.24
C ASN A 39 3.58 -0.56 2.42
N ILE A 40 3.04 -0.64 3.63
CA ILE A 40 3.82 -0.98 4.82
C ILE A 40 4.29 -2.43 4.74
N ASP A 41 3.41 -3.32 4.30
CA ASP A 41 3.70 -4.75 4.21
C ASP A 41 4.87 -5.04 3.28
N VAL A 42 4.87 -4.48 2.07
CA VAL A 42 5.94 -4.71 1.09
C VAL A 42 7.25 -4.03 1.50
N ARG A 43 7.20 -2.93 2.24
CA ARG A 43 8.40 -2.17 2.64
C ARG A 43 9.05 -2.71 3.91
N HIS A 44 8.27 -3.28 4.81
CA HIS A 44 8.77 -3.56 6.16
C HIS A 44 8.55 -4.99 6.64
N HIS A 45 7.63 -5.74 6.08
CA HIS A 45 7.22 -7.01 6.67
C HIS A 45 7.41 -8.24 5.80
N LEU A 46 7.03 -8.21 4.52
CA LEU A 46 7.04 -9.41 3.70
C LEU A 46 8.43 -10.01 3.51
N CYS A 47 9.47 -9.18 3.41
CA CYS A 47 10.85 -9.68 3.35
C CYS A 47 11.38 -10.12 4.72
N ARG A 48 10.76 -9.67 5.80
CA ARG A 48 11.16 -9.97 7.17
C ARG A 48 10.58 -11.29 7.68
N LEU A 49 9.38 -11.63 7.23
CA LEU A 49 8.69 -12.83 7.70
C LEU A 49 9.43 -14.10 7.29
N GLU A 50 9.31 -15.12 8.14
CA GLU A 50 9.87 -16.43 7.87
C GLU A 50 9.27 -17.04 6.59
N GLY A 51 10.10 -17.75 5.84
CA GLY A 51 9.69 -18.41 4.60
C GLY A 51 10.03 -17.63 3.36
N ASP A 52 9.43 -18.04 2.24
CA ASP A 52 9.63 -17.41 0.95
C ASP A 52 8.80 -16.12 0.84
N PRO A 53 9.43 -14.94 0.65
CA PRO A 53 8.70 -13.68 0.52
C PRO A 53 7.66 -13.67 -0.61
N ILE A 54 7.91 -14.36 -1.70
CA ILE A 54 6.97 -14.44 -2.84
C ILE A 54 5.72 -15.22 -2.43
N LYS A 55 5.88 -16.35 -1.75
CA LYS A 55 4.73 -17.11 -1.24
C LYS A 55 3.96 -16.36 -0.16
N ASN A 56 4.67 -15.66 0.72
CA ASN A 56 4.04 -14.81 1.73
C ASN A 56 3.23 -13.70 1.08
N THR A 57 3.75 -13.12 -0.01
CA THR A 57 3.05 -12.09 -0.79
C THR A 57 1.76 -12.64 -1.40
N GLU A 58 1.83 -13.82 -2.01
CA GLU A 58 0.66 -14.46 -2.62
C GLU A 58 -0.42 -14.78 -1.57
N ALA A 59 -0.02 -15.28 -0.41
CA ALA A 59 -0.95 -15.57 0.67
C ALA A 59 -1.68 -14.30 1.16
N LEU A 60 -0.95 -13.21 1.33
CA LEU A 60 -1.53 -11.93 1.72
C LEU A 60 -2.47 -11.39 0.63
N ALA A 61 -2.04 -11.44 -0.62
CA ALA A 61 -2.84 -10.98 -1.76
C ALA A 61 -4.12 -11.80 -1.92
N ASP A 62 -4.07 -13.11 -1.72
CA ASP A 62 -5.26 -13.98 -1.79
C ASP A 62 -6.31 -13.57 -0.76
N ARG A 63 -5.90 -13.28 0.47
CA ARG A 63 -6.80 -12.79 1.52
C ARG A 63 -7.42 -11.43 1.16
N TYR A 64 -6.62 -10.56 0.58
CA TYR A 64 -7.07 -9.23 0.14
C TYR A 64 -8.13 -9.35 -0.96
N ILE A 65 -7.83 -10.15 -1.98
CA ILE A 65 -8.74 -10.39 -3.10
C ILE A 65 -10.07 -10.97 -2.61
N GLU A 66 -10.03 -11.94 -1.69
CA GLU A 66 -11.24 -12.55 -1.15
C GLU A 66 -12.16 -11.51 -0.50
N GLN A 67 -11.62 -10.67 0.37
CA GLN A 67 -12.41 -9.66 1.05
C GLN A 67 -12.86 -8.54 0.11
N ALA A 68 -12.00 -8.10 -0.82
CA ALA A 68 -12.38 -7.10 -1.80
C ALA A 68 -13.51 -7.61 -2.72
N ARG A 69 -13.43 -8.88 -3.12
CA ARG A 69 -14.46 -9.50 -3.97
C ARG A 69 -15.80 -9.55 -3.26
N GLU A 70 -15.86 -9.90 -1.99
CA GLU A 70 -17.10 -9.90 -1.20
C GLU A 70 -17.77 -8.52 -1.18
N LEU A 71 -16.98 -7.46 -1.20
CA LEU A 71 -17.46 -6.08 -1.14
C LEU A 71 -17.64 -5.45 -2.53
N GLY A 72 -17.29 -6.16 -3.60
CA GLY A 72 -17.30 -5.59 -4.94
C GLY A 72 -16.29 -4.45 -5.10
N ALA A 73 -15.23 -4.44 -4.31
CA ALA A 73 -14.26 -3.35 -4.26
C ALA A 73 -13.15 -3.52 -5.29
N LYS A 74 -12.64 -2.41 -5.78
CA LYS A 74 -11.42 -2.37 -6.59
C LYS A 74 -10.19 -2.18 -5.70
N ILE A 75 -9.03 -2.57 -6.21
CA ILE A 75 -7.76 -2.48 -5.51
C ILE A 75 -6.80 -1.61 -6.31
N TYR A 76 -6.11 -0.69 -5.64
CA TYR A 76 -5.06 0.10 -6.25
C TYR A 76 -3.70 -0.60 -6.18
N GLU A 77 -2.89 -0.43 -7.22
CA GLU A 77 -1.50 -0.86 -7.15
C GLU A 77 -0.76 -0.08 -6.06
N LEU A 78 0.25 -0.71 -5.50
CA LEU A 78 1.10 -0.10 -4.49
C LEU A 78 2.11 0.87 -5.12
N LEU A 79 2.57 1.82 -4.32
CA LEU A 79 3.63 2.75 -4.72
C LEU A 79 4.90 2.01 -5.14
N PRO A 80 5.67 2.57 -6.08
CA PRO A 80 7.01 2.08 -6.33
C PRO A 80 7.86 2.09 -5.07
N ILE A 81 8.87 1.25 -5.02
CA ILE A 81 9.78 1.18 -3.88
C ILE A 81 10.84 2.28 -4.00
N GLU A 82 11.03 2.99 -2.92
CA GLU A 82 12.07 3.99 -2.75
C GLU A 82 13.44 3.34 -2.52
N ASN A 83 14.51 4.05 -2.83
CA ASN A 83 15.86 3.59 -2.53
C ASN A 83 16.17 3.62 -1.03
N GLU A 84 17.33 3.11 -0.63
CA GLU A 84 17.69 2.98 0.77
C GLU A 84 18.08 4.31 1.46
N SER A 85 18.04 5.42 0.74
CA SER A 85 18.25 6.75 1.35
C SER A 85 17.02 7.25 2.12
N ARG A 86 15.90 6.51 2.07
CA ARG A 86 14.70 6.84 2.83
C ARG A 86 15.03 6.95 4.32
N VAL A 87 14.42 7.95 4.96
CA VAL A 87 14.51 8.08 6.43
C VAL A 87 13.52 7.10 7.06
N VAL A 88 14.05 6.19 7.88
CA VAL A 88 13.23 5.25 8.67
C VAL A 88 13.02 5.86 10.04
N PRO A 89 11.81 5.78 10.62
CA PRO A 89 11.56 6.27 11.97
C PRO A 89 12.56 5.68 12.98
N LYS A 90 13.02 6.50 13.90
CA LYS A 90 14.01 6.10 14.91
C LYS A 90 13.38 5.60 16.22
N THR A 91 12.05 5.48 16.23
CA THR A 91 11.30 5.08 17.43
C THR A 91 10.31 3.96 17.07
N GLY A 92 9.83 3.25 18.08
CA GLY A 92 8.87 2.19 17.91
C GLY A 92 9.44 0.97 17.20
N HIS A 93 8.64 0.35 16.36
CA HIS A 93 9.00 -0.91 15.69
C HIS A 93 10.26 -0.79 14.82
N TYR A 94 10.53 0.39 14.28
CA TYR A 94 11.63 0.60 13.32
C TYR A 94 12.90 1.15 13.97
N ASP A 95 12.87 1.38 15.28
CA ASP A 95 13.99 1.96 16.01
C ASP A 95 15.27 1.13 15.84
N GLY A 96 16.31 1.79 15.36
CA GLY A 96 17.62 1.17 15.19
C GLY A 96 17.69 0.03 14.18
N LYS A 97 16.63 -0.21 13.42
CA LYS A 97 16.57 -1.32 12.47
C LYS A 97 16.69 -0.84 11.03
N PRO A 98 17.53 -1.51 10.23
CA PRO A 98 17.59 -1.22 8.80
C PRO A 98 16.34 -1.75 8.09
N PHE A 99 16.23 -1.49 6.80
CA PHE A 99 15.24 -2.15 5.96
C PHE A 99 15.48 -3.67 5.96
N TRP A 100 14.40 -4.41 5.94
CA TRP A 100 14.44 -5.84 5.66
C TRP A 100 14.34 -6.04 4.14
N GLY A 101 15.39 -6.59 3.60
CA GLY A 101 15.54 -6.76 2.16
C GLY A 101 16.17 -5.54 1.51
N SER A 102 16.90 -5.79 0.43
CA SER A 102 17.44 -4.74 -0.43
C SER A 102 16.32 -4.05 -1.19
N TRP A 103 16.64 -2.93 -1.85
CA TRP A 103 15.70 -2.30 -2.77
C TRP A 103 15.18 -3.30 -3.81
N ALA A 104 16.08 -4.10 -4.39
CA ALA A 104 15.71 -5.07 -5.41
C ALA A 104 14.75 -6.15 -4.89
N GLU A 105 14.98 -6.63 -3.66
CA GLU A 105 14.10 -7.62 -3.04
C GLU A 105 12.74 -7.05 -2.72
N ARG A 106 12.68 -5.86 -2.16
CA ARG A 106 11.42 -5.16 -1.86
C ARG A 106 10.65 -4.82 -3.13
N LYS A 107 11.36 -4.39 -4.17
CA LYS A 107 10.77 -4.11 -5.49
C LYS A 107 10.16 -5.36 -6.09
N LYS A 108 10.86 -6.49 -6.01
CA LYS A 108 10.37 -7.78 -6.50
C LYS A 108 9.07 -8.18 -5.79
N VAL A 109 9.01 -8.02 -4.48
CA VAL A 109 7.83 -8.31 -3.68
C VAL A 109 6.67 -7.39 -4.07
N ARG A 110 6.93 -6.09 -4.18
CA ARG A 110 5.92 -5.11 -4.59
C ARG A 110 5.39 -5.39 -5.98
N ASP A 111 6.27 -5.63 -6.95
CA ASP A 111 5.86 -5.89 -8.32
C ASP A 111 5.06 -7.18 -8.40
N HIS A 112 5.48 -8.21 -7.69
CA HIS A 112 4.75 -9.47 -7.64
C HIS A 112 3.36 -9.31 -7.00
N PHE A 113 3.26 -8.53 -5.93
CA PHE A 113 1.98 -8.23 -5.29
C PHE A 113 1.00 -7.61 -6.30
N ASN A 114 1.44 -6.57 -7.01
CA ASN A 114 0.59 -5.90 -7.99
C ASN A 114 0.21 -6.83 -9.15
N ASP A 115 1.18 -7.53 -9.71
CA ASP A 115 0.97 -8.43 -10.85
C ASP A 115 0.06 -9.61 -10.48
N TYR A 116 0.23 -10.15 -9.31
CA TYR A 116 -0.57 -11.28 -8.82
C TYR A 116 -2.03 -10.89 -8.63
N ILE A 117 -2.28 -9.72 -8.05
CA ILE A 117 -3.65 -9.20 -7.88
C ILE A 117 -4.27 -8.92 -9.24
N GLU A 118 -3.54 -8.30 -10.16
CA GLU A 118 -4.03 -8.01 -11.51
C GLU A 118 -4.41 -9.29 -12.24
N TYR A 119 -3.60 -10.34 -12.10
CA TYR A 119 -3.88 -11.64 -12.75
C TYR A 119 -5.12 -12.31 -12.20
N LYS A 120 -5.34 -12.29 -10.91
CA LYS A 120 -6.43 -13.04 -10.25
C LYS A 120 -7.73 -12.27 -10.08
N TYR A 121 -7.67 -10.97 -10.03
CA TYR A 121 -8.84 -10.15 -9.74
C TYR A 121 -8.98 -8.97 -10.70
N ASP A 122 -8.23 -7.94 -10.46
CA ASP A 122 -8.01 -6.74 -11.23
C ASP A 122 -7.26 -5.74 -10.35
N ILE A 123 -6.61 -4.76 -10.96
CA ILE A 123 -5.91 -3.73 -10.20
C ILE A 123 -5.96 -2.41 -10.97
N ILE A 124 -6.05 -1.31 -10.22
CA ILE A 124 -5.99 0.02 -10.81
C ILE A 124 -4.53 0.47 -10.85
N ARG A 125 -3.95 0.52 -12.04
CA ARG A 125 -2.58 1.02 -12.26
C ARG A 125 -2.59 2.54 -12.31
N TRP A 126 -1.68 3.17 -11.56
CA TRP A 126 -1.69 4.64 -11.47
C TRP A 126 -0.34 5.26 -11.13
N THR A 127 0.69 4.46 -10.84
CA THR A 127 1.91 4.96 -10.19
C THR A 127 3.10 5.21 -11.13
N ASP A 128 2.97 4.93 -12.43
CA ASP A 128 4.11 5.01 -13.36
C ASP A 128 4.77 6.40 -13.39
N TYR A 129 3.98 7.46 -13.25
CA TYR A 129 4.51 8.82 -13.27
C TYR A 129 5.30 9.19 -12.00
N LEU A 130 5.26 8.34 -10.98
CA LEU A 130 5.97 8.56 -9.72
C LEU A 130 7.40 8.00 -9.73
N LEU A 131 7.80 7.36 -10.83
CA LEU A 131 9.12 6.76 -10.96
C LEU A 131 10.16 7.81 -11.38
N ASN A 132 11.38 7.69 -10.81
CA ASN A 132 12.53 8.42 -11.32
C ASN A 132 13.21 7.64 -12.45
N ASP A 133 14.29 8.17 -12.99
CA ASP A 133 15.04 7.56 -14.11
C ASP A 133 15.65 6.18 -13.77
N ARG A 134 15.76 5.85 -12.50
CA ARG A 134 16.31 4.57 -12.03
C ARG A 134 15.24 3.53 -11.74
N GLY A 135 13.97 3.86 -11.96
CA GLY A 135 12.85 2.98 -11.63
C GLY A 135 12.51 2.93 -10.14
N GLU A 136 12.97 3.90 -9.38
CA GLU A 136 12.69 4.07 -7.96
C GLU A 136 11.58 5.08 -7.76
N LEU A 137 10.89 5.02 -6.61
CA LEU A 137 9.96 6.06 -6.22
C LEU A 137 10.68 7.41 -6.13
N ASP A 138 10.19 8.39 -6.86
CA ASP A 138 10.78 9.73 -6.87
C ASP A 138 10.31 10.51 -5.64
N PHE A 139 11.25 10.87 -4.77
CA PHE A 139 10.95 11.62 -3.56
C PHE A 139 10.38 13.03 -3.81
N ALA A 140 10.49 13.55 -5.04
CA ALA A 140 9.92 14.84 -5.38
C ALA A 140 8.39 14.89 -5.20
N TYR A 141 7.72 13.76 -5.27
CA TYR A 141 6.27 13.67 -5.09
C TYR A 141 5.84 13.48 -3.63
N MET A 142 6.78 13.35 -2.71
CA MET A 142 6.49 13.08 -1.31
C MET A 142 6.24 14.38 -0.53
N GLU A 143 5.49 14.27 0.56
CA GLU A 143 5.21 15.39 1.46
C GLU A 143 6.49 15.99 2.05
N LYS A 144 7.47 15.14 2.34
CA LYS A 144 8.75 15.50 2.95
C LYS A 144 9.87 14.78 2.22
N PRO A 145 11.06 15.39 2.15
CA PRO A 145 12.22 14.72 1.56
C PRO A 145 12.47 13.34 2.22
N ARG A 146 12.72 12.34 1.39
CA ARG A 146 13.05 10.98 1.81
C ARG A 146 11.96 10.27 2.62
N SER A 147 10.72 10.74 2.53
CA SER A 147 9.54 10.10 3.09
C SER A 147 8.87 9.21 2.04
N ILE A 148 7.94 8.37 2.49
CA ILE A 148 7.05 7.59 1.60
C ILE A 148 5.61 8.06 1.70
N HIS A 149 5.37 9.18 2.37
CA HIS A 149 4.04 9.79 2.39
C HIS A 149 3.89 10.67 1.17
N LEU A 150 3.14 10.15 0.19
CA LEU A 150 2.84 10.87 -1.04
C LEU A 150 2.05 12.14 -0.72
N SER A 151 2.38 13.25 -1.39
CA SER A 151 1.57 14.46 -1.30
C SER A 151 0.15 14.16 -1.78
N ARG A 152 -0.84 14.67 -1.08
CA ARG A 152 -2.26 14.30 -1.25
C ARG A 152 -2.77 14.49 -2.67
N GLU A 153 -2.34 15.54 -3.35
CA GLU A 153 -2.77 15.86 -4.72
C GLU A 153 -2.44 14.78 -5.75
N TYR A 154 -1.52 13.88 -5.44
CA TYR A 154 -1.12 12.81 -6.36
C TYR A 154 -1.94 11.53 -6.19
N TYR A 155 -2.75 11.44 -5.15
CA TYR A 155 -3.64 10.27 -4.98
C TYR A 155 -4.83 10.34 -5.94
N PRO A 156 -5.26 9.21 -6.49
CA PRO A 156 -6.49 9.15 -7.28
C PRO A 156 -7.69 9.66 -6.47
N HIS A 157 -8.60 10.35 -7.14
CA HIS A 157 -9.84 10.87 -6.57
C HIS A 157 -9.67 11.86 -5.40
N TRP A 158 -8.48 12.46 -5.25
CA TRP A 158 -8.29 13.44 -4.19
C TRP A 158 -9.23 14.64 -4.38
N THR A 159 -10.00 14.95 -3.35
CA THR A 159 -11.04 16.01 -3.38
C THR A 159 -10.67 17.25 -2.57
N GLY A 160 -9.47 17.29 -1.98
CA GLY A 160 -9.07 18.35 -1.07
C GLY A 160 -9.53 18.14 0.37
N VAL A 161 -10.31 17.09 0.63
CA VAL A 161 -10.81 16.77 1.97
C VAL A 161 -10.48 15.33 2.30
N GLU A 162 -9.92 15.09 3.47
CA GLU A 162 -9.57 13.76 3.96
C GLU A 162 -10.25 13.51 5.31
N LYS A 163 -10.90 12.35 5.43
CA LYS A 163 -11.42 11.87 6.68
C LYS A 163 -10.48 10.78 7.20
N GLU A 164 -9.92 10.99 8.39
CA GLU A 164 -9.04 10.03 9.01
C GLU A 164 -9.82 9.03 9.84
N THR A 165 -9.57 7.74 9.63
CA THR A 165 -10.19 6.64 10.37
C THR A 165 -9.16 6.01 11.28
N MET A 166 -9.44 5.99 12.59
CA MET A 166 -8.61 5.32 13.59
C MET A 166 -9.13 3.89 13.79
N SER A 167 -8.21 2.95 13.79
CA SER A 167 -8.55 1.53 13.98
C SER A 167 -8.47 1.11 15.44
#